data_c6496ad01324cfc88c72981d87464b8b
#
_entry.id   c6496ad01324cfc88c72981d87464b8b
#
_cell.length_a   1.000
_cell.length_b   1.000
_cell.length_c   1.000
_cell.angle_alpha   90.00
_cell.angle_beta   90.00
_cell.angle_gamma   90.00
#
_symmetry.space_group_name_H-M   'P 1'
#
loop_
_entity.id
_entity.type
_entity.pdbx_description
1 polymer ?
#
loop_
_entity_poly.entity_id
_entity_poly.type
_entity_poly.pdbx_seq_one_letter_code
_entity_poly.pdbx_strand_id
1 'polypeptide(L)'
;VNVKAKQMVETEQGIKLARRVVPFMKYRIPGYIFSVAVIVVSLFFVVTKGFNWGLDFTGGTVIEASFSRPADLPKVRSALAENEFGSAIVQASGGTRDVMIRLPSEDGDTTIGPKIINILHGIDAQSTVRSIEFVGPNVGKELTEAAIYATLATLIMLLLYVGVRFEWRLGTGGILALAHDVIVTLGVFAALQIEIDLTFVAAILSVIGYSLNDSIVVFDRIRENFRKIRRTAAQEIMDISLTQTLARTLMTSATTLVVVLALFVWGGPSIHNFSLALLIGIGFGTYSSIYIATALALDLGLDREHMLPPKVEKEGEDQEAIMP
;
A
#
# COMPACT_ATOMS: atom_id res chain seq x y z
N VAL A 1 -15.15 27.33 -21.13
CA VAL A 1 -13.96 26.86 -20.37
C VAL A 1 -12.75 27.57 -20.97
N ASN A 2 -12.39 28.73 -20.41
CA ASN A 2 -11.32 29.54 -20.93
C ASN A 2 -10.00 29.14 -20.25
N VAL A 3 -9.22 28.30 -20.89
CA VAL A 3 -7.88 27.91 -20.43
C VAL A 3 -6.90 28.94 -20.98
N LYS A 4 -6.73 30.05 -20.28
CA LYS A 4 -5.56 30.92 -20.43
C LYS A 4 -4.36 30.25 -19.75
N ALA A 5 -3.70 29.38 -20.46
CA ALA A 5 -2.44 28.80 -20.01
C ALA A 5 -1.36 29.11 -21.04
N LYS A 6 -0.87 30.31 -21.02
CA LYS A 6 0.37 30.71 -21.66
C LYS A 6 1.10 31.67 -20.75
N GLN A 7 1.76 31.10 -19.72
CA GLN A 7 2.78 31.86 -19.02
C GLN A 7 4.09 31.08 -19.14
N MET A 8 4.90 31.46 -20.12
CA MET A 8 6.33 31.28 -20.02
C MET A 8 6.81 32.27 -18.96
N VAL A 9 7.07 31.83 -17.77
CA VAL A 9 7.85 32.57 -16.80
C VAL A 9 9.29 32.25 -17.12
N GLU A 10 9.96 33.11 -17.85
CA GLU A 10 11.41 33.15 -17.94
C GLU A 10 11.91 33.56 -16.56
N THR A 11 12.43 32.62 -15.80
CA THR A 11 13.21 32.96 -14.61
C THR A 11 14.57 33.43 -15.08
N GLU A 12 15.22 34.34 -14.31
CA GLU A 12 16.56 34.89 -14.58
C GLU A 12 17.67 33.85 -14.81
N GLN A 13 17.36 32.55 -14.73
CA GLN A 13 18.26 31.42 -14.89
C GLN A 13 17.92 30.46 -16.04
N GLY A 14 17.07 30.87 -16.99
CA GLY A 14 16.83 30.10 -18.22
C GLY A 14 16.13 28.74 -18.06
N ILE A 15 15.40 28.51 -16.96
CA ILE A 15 14.64 27.28 -16.74
C ILE A 15 13.36 27.35 -17.56
N LYS A 16 13.27 26.54 -18.64
CA LYS A 16 12.01 26.34 -19.38
C LYS A 16 11.03 25.62 -18.47
N LEU A 17 10.06 26.34 -17.92
CA LEU A 17 8.90 25.76 -17.25
C LEU A 17 8.07 24.93 -18.24
N ALA A 18 7.39 23.90 -17.73
CA ALA A 18 6.52 23.06 -18.55
C ALA A 18 5.53 23.93 -19.33
N ARG A 19 5.35 23.63 -20.61
CA ARG A 19 4.48 24.41 -21.53
C ARG A 19 3.04 24.58 -21.04
N ARG A 20 2.58 23.74 -20.09
CA ARG A 20 1.24 23.74 -19.50
C ARG A 20 1.31 23.20 -18.07
N VAL A 21 1.04 24.01 -17.09
CA VAL A 21 0.94 23.62 -15.68
C VAL A 21 -0.46 23.09 -15.41
N VAL A 22 -0.54 21.90 -14.79
CA VAL A 22 -1.81 21.30 -14.37
C VAL A 22 -2.15 21.79 -12.96
N PRO A 23 -3.33 22.38 -12.73
CA PRO A 23 -3.68 22.94 -11.42
C PRO A 23 -4.17 21.85 -10.45
N PHE A 24 -3.28 20.97 -9.98
CA PHE A 24 -3.61 19.88 -9.05
C PHE A 24 -4.19 20.39 -7.74
N MET A 25 -3.57 21.41 -7.16
CA MET A 25 -3.95 21.94 -5.86
C MET A 25 -5.33 22.63 -5.86
N LYS A 26 -5.84 22.98 -7.03
CA LYS A 26 -7.24 23.45 -7.18
C LYS A 26 -8.24 22.32 -6.83
N TYR A 27 -7.87 21.07 -7.09
CA TYR A 27 -8.71 19.89 -6.85
C TYR A 27 -8.39 19.17 -5.55
N ARG A 28 -7.62 19.80 -4.61
CA ARG A 28 -7.25 19.17 -3.34
C ARG A 28 -8.45 18.83 -2.45
N ILE A 29 -9.48 19.71 -2.42
CA ILE A 29 -10.68 19.46 -1.60
C ILE A 29 -11.47 18.25 -2.09
N PRO A 30 -11.85 18.13 -3.38
CA PRO A 30 -12.38 16.88 -3.91
C PRO A 30 -11.51 15.65 -3.63
N GLY A 31 -10.18 15.80 -3.72
CA GLY A 31 -9.22 14.75 -3.35
C GLY A 31 -9.39 14.33 -1.89
N TYR A 32 -9.40 15.26 -0.94
CA TYR A 32 -9.62 14.94 0.47
C TYR A 32 -10.96 14.25 0.72
N ILE A 33 -12.05 14.73 0.11
CA ILE A 33 -13.38 14.13 0.26
C ILE A 33 -13.35 12.66 -0.21
N PHE A 34 -12.74 12.39 -1.35
CA PHE A 34 -12.58 11.03 -1.86
C PHE A 34 -11.73 10.17 -0.91
N SER A 35 -10.59 10.67 -0.44
CA SER A 35 -9.70 9.97 0.49
C SER A 35 -10.39 9.64 1.81
N VAL A 36 -11.10 10.61 2.40
CA VAL A 36 -11.84 10.41 3.65
C VAL A 36 -12.96 9.38 3.44
N ALA A 37 -13.70 9.45 2.35
CA ALA A 37 -14.75 8.48 2.04
C ALA A 37 -14.19 7.07 1.92
N VAL A 38 -13.06 6.89 1.21
CA VAL A 38 -12.40 5.58 1.06
C VAL A 38 -11.87 5.06 2.40
N ILE A 39 -11.24 5.93 3.23
CA ILE A 39 -10.79 5.57 4.59
C ILE A 39 -11.96 5.11 5.44
N VAL A 40 -13.07 5.87 5.46
CA VAL A 40 -14.26 5.54 6.27
C VAL A 40 -14.84 4.18 5.85
N VAL A 41 -14.96 3.93 4.54
CA VAL A 41 -15.43 2.64 4.01
C VAL A 41 -14.45 1.53 4.36
N SER A 42 -13.15 1.76 4.25
CA SER A 42 -12.11 0.79 4.64
C SER A 42 -12.21 0.41 6.11
N LEU A 43 -12.26 1.41 6.99
CA LEU A 43 -12.38 1.20 8.44
C LEU A 43 -13.70 0.52 8.81
N PHE A 44 -14.79 0.86 8.13
CA PHE A 44 -16.09 0.18 8.31
C PHE A 44 -15.96 -1.33 8.07
N PHE A 45 -15.33 -1.75 6.97
CA PHE A 45 -15.15 -3.17 6.69
C PHE A 45 -14.17 -3.84 7.63
N VAL A 46 -13.10 -3.17 8.03
CA VAL A 46 -12.15 -3.68 9.03
C VAL A 46 -12.85 -3.93 10.37
N VAL A 47 -13.71 -3.02 10.81
CA VAL A 47 -14.42 -3.16 12.10
C VAL A 47 -15.56 -4.17 12.04
N THR A 48 -16.32 -4.21 10.92
CA THR A 48 -17.53 -5.06 10.85
C THR A 48 -17.25 -6.49 10.43
N LYS A 49 -16.30 -6.71 9.52
CA LYS A 49 -15.95 -8.04 9.02
C LYS A 49 -14.67 -8.61 9.64
N GLY A 50 -13.78 -7.75 10.16
CA GLY A 50 -12.45 -8.14 10.62
C GLY A 50 -11.56 -8.61 9.48
N PHE A 51 -10.45 -9.24 9.83
CA PHE A 51 -9.48 -9.80 8.90
C PHE A 51 -9.60 -11.32 8.80
N ASN A 52 -9.42 -11.84 7.60
CA ASN A 52 -9.25 -13.27 7.37
C ASN A 52 -7.75 -13.61 7.49
N TRP A 53 -7.32 -13.99 8.70
CA TRP A 53 -5.93 -14.31 8.98
C TRP A 53 -5.51 -15.62 8.33
N GLY A 54 -4.33 -15.60 7.70
CA GLY A 54 -3.73 -16.74 7.06
C GLY A 54 -3.19 -17.80 8.02
N LEU A 55 -2.84 -18.94 7.45
CA LEU A 55 -2.26 -20.07 8.16
C LEU A 55 -0.97 -19.68 8.90
N ASP A 56 -0.19 -18.78 8.32
CA ASP A 56 1.07 -18.28 8.88
C ASP A 56 0.89 -17.68 10.28
N PHE A 57 -0.29 -17.12 10.58
CA PHE A 57 -0.59 -16.45 11.84
C PHE A 57 -1.46 -17.30 12.78
N THR A 58 -2.37 -18.09 12.20
CA THR A 58 -3.32 -18.89 13.00
C THR A 58 -2.78 -20.26 13.37
N GLY A 59 -1.78 -20.75 12.62
CA GLY A 59 -1.40 -22.16 12.66
C GLY A 59 -2.51 -23.05 12.12
N GLY A 60 -2.23 -24.34 11.97
CA GLY A 60 -3.21 -25.35 11.53
C GLY A 60 -2.81 -26.04 10.25
N THR A 61 -3.79 -26.66 9.60
CA THR A 61 -3.63 -27.34 8.31
C THR A 61 -4.54 -26.70 7.28
N VAL A 62 -4.00 -26.39 6.09
CA VAL A 62 -4.76 -25.99 4.92
C VAL A 62 -4.60 -27.05 3.84
N ILE A 63 -5.73 -27.48 3.29
CA ILE A 63 -5.80 -28.45 2.20
C ILE A 63 -6.49 -27.79 1.02
N GLU A 64 -5.80 -27.68 -0.09
CA GLU A 64 -6.38 -27.25 -1.36
C GLU A 64 -6.76 -28.47 -2.20
N ALA A 65 -8.03 -28.54 -2.57
CA ALA A 65 -8.56 -29.63 -3.39
C ALA A 65 -9.29 -29.10 -4.61
N SER A 66 -9.16 -29.82 -5.72
CA SER A 66 -9.89 -29.55 -6.97
C SER A 66 -10.87 -30.67 -7.25
N PHE A 67 -12.12 -30.29 -7.54
CA PHE A 67 -13.20 -31.21 -7.88
C PHE A 67 -13.37 -31.34 -9.39
N SER A 68 -13.88 -32.46 -9.86
CA SER A 68 -14.19 -32.67 -11.29
C SER A 68 -15.36 -31.82 -11.77
N ARG A 69 -16.24 -31.42 -10.85
CA ARG A 69 -17.43 -30.59 -11.05
C ARG A 69 -17.41 -29.38 -10.12
N PRO A 70 -18.28 -28.35 -10.33
CA PRO A 70 -18.42 -27.27 -9.37
C PRO A 70 -18.65 -27.83 -7.96
N ALA A 71 -17.83 -27.40 -7.00
CA ALA A 71 -17.84 -27.93 -5.65
C ALA A 71 -19.09 -27.43 -4.89
N ASP A 72 -19.80 -28.38 -4.27
CA ASP A 72 -20.90 -28.10 -3.35
C ASP A 72 -20.31 -27.90 -1.94
N LEU A 73 -19.99 -26.64 -1.59
CA LEU A 73 -19.38 -26.30 -0.31
C LEU A 73 -20.23 -26.76 0.91
N PRO A 74 -21.57 -26.59 0.92
CA PRO A 74 -22.42 -27.17 1.97
C PRO A 74 -22.22 -28.67 2.14
N LYS A 75 -22.17 -29.43 1.06
CA LYS A 75 -21.97 -30.87 1.08
C LYS A 75 -20.59 -31.26 1.63
N VAL A 76 -19.55 -30.51 1.24
CA VAL A 76 -18.19 -30.70 1.76
C VAL A 76 -18.16 -30.46 3.28
N ARG A 77 -18.81 -29.37 3.75
CA ARG A 77 -18.88 -29.06 5.20
C ARG A 77 -19.60 -30.15 5.98
N SER A 78 -20.72 -30.64 5.48
CA SER A 78 -21.48 -31.72 6.15
C SER A 78 -20.66 -33.00 6.23
N ALA A 79 -20.01 -33.40 5.14
CA ALA A 79 -19.17 -34.60 5.12
C ALA A 79 -17.96 -34.51 6.09
N LEU A 80 -17.34 -33.34 6.18
CA LEU A 80 -16.27 -33.08 7.13
C LEU A 80 -16.77 -33.11 8.58
N ALA A 81 -17.92 -32.50 8.86
CA ALA A 81 -18.52 -32.49 10.19
C ALA A 81 -18.92 -33.90 10.68
N GLU A 82 -19.42 -34.76 9.79
CA GLU A 82 -19.76 -36.15 10.08
C GLU A 82 -18.53 -37.02 10.39
N ASN A 83 -17.33 -36.58 9.98
CA ASN A 83 -16.08 -37.31 10.16
C ASN A 83 -15.10 -36.60 11.12
N GLU A 84 -15.61 -36.00 12.19
CA GLU A 84 -14.83 -35.39 13.30
C GLU A 84 -14.15 -34.05 12.93
N PHE A 85 -14.35 -33.53 11.72
CA PHE A 85 -13.77 -32.24 11.28
C PHE A 85 -14.80 -31.11 11.26
N GLY A 86 -15.68 -31.06 12.27
CA GLY A 86 -16.73 -30.03 12.35
C GLY A 86 -16.24 -28.59 12.52
N SER A 87 -14.99 -28.42 12.98
CA SER A 87 -14.31 -27.12 13.09
C SER A 87 -13.68 -26.65 11.77
N ALA A 88 -13.74 -27.46 10.70
CA ALA A 88 -13.17 -27.11 9.40
C ALA A 88 -13.86 -25.92 8.75
N ILE A 89 -13.09 -24.95 8.32
CA ILE A 89 -13.56 -23.82 7.52
C ILE A 89 -13.38 -24.17 6.04
N VAL A 90 -14.50 -24.23 5.30
CA VAL A 90 -14.50 -24.58 3.87
C VAL A 90 -14.85 -23.37 3.04
N GLN A 91 -13.97 -23.01 2.13
CA GLN A 91 -14.11 -21.83 1.25
C GLN A 91 -13.80 -22.21 -0.21
N ALA A 92 -14.32 -21.43 -1.17
CA ALA A 92 -13.91 -21.56 -2.57
C ALA A 92 -12.53 -20.94 -2.75
N SER A 93 -11.65 -21.57 -3.51
CA SER A 93 -10.28 -21.10 -3.79
C SER A 93 -10.12 -20.84 -5.29
N GLY A 94 -10.30 -19.58 -5.70
CA GLY A 94 -9.97 -19.13 -7.06
C GLY A 94 -10.85 -19.62 -8.21
N GLY A 95 -11.75 -20.57 -7.99
CA GLY A 95 -12.63 -21.12 -9.02
C GLY A 95 -13.85 -21.84 -8.45
N THR A 96 -14.79 -22.25 -9.31
CA THR A 96 -15.99 -22.99 -8.89
C THR A 96 -15.70 -24.44 -8.53
N ARG A 97 -14.52 -24.95 -8.88
CA ARG A 97 -14.12 -26.36 -8.64
C ARG A 97 -13.08 -26.48 -7.53
N ASP A 98 -12.42 -25.39 -7.15
CA ASP A 98 -11.32 -25.40 -6.20
C ASP A 98 -11.84 -25.01 -4.82
N VAL A 99 -11.47 -25.82 -3.83
CA VAL A 99 -11.91 -25.67 -2.44
C VAL A 99 -10.70 -25.66 -1.54
N MET A 100 -10.69 -24.70 -0.64
CA MET A 100 -9.74 -24.61 0.46
C MET A 100 -10.43 -25.09 1.74
N ILE A 101 -9.81 -26.02 2.40
CA ILE A 101 -10.26 -26.58 3.69
C ILE A 101 -9.22 -26.21 4.72
N ARG A 102 -9.58 -25.39 5.69
CA ARG A 102 -8.73 -24.99 6.79
C ARG A 102 -9.18 -25.69 8.07
N LEU A 103 -8.23 -26.31 8.73
CA LEU A 103 -8.40 -26.99 10.02
C LEU A 103 -7.61 -26.25 11.08
N PRO A 104 -8.21 -25.91 12.24
CA PRO A 104 -7.43 -25.39 13.36
C PRO A 104 -6.35 -26.38 13.77
N SER A 105 -5.27 -25.85 14.34
CA SER A 105 -4.15 -26.68 14.78
C SER A 105 -4.59 -27.55 15.97
N GLU A 106 -4.77 -28.83 15.72
CA GLU A 106 -4.72 -29.87 16.74
C GLU A 106 -3.38 -30.60 16.58
N ASP A 107 -2.74 -30.89 17.67
CA ASP A 107 -1.37 -31.43 17.79
C ASP A 107 -0.92 -32.30 16.62
N GLY A 108 -0.17 -31.76 15.70
CA GLY A 108 0.76 -32.41 14.77
C GLY A 108 0.33 -33.74 14.12
N ASP A 109 -0.96 -34.02 14.01
CA ASP A 109 -1.43 -35.30 13.43
C ASP A 109 -1.23 -35.28 11.90
N THR A 110 -0.13 -35.89 11.48
CA THR A 110 0.21 -36.09 10.07
C THR A 110 -0.80 -36.98 9.33
N THR A 111 -1.76 -37.59 10.02
CA THR A 111 -2.79 -38.45 9.42
C THR A 111 -4.02 -37.68 8.94
N ILE A 112 -4.15 -36.39 9.26
CA ILE A 112 -5.29 -35.56 8.89
C ILE A 112 -5.44 -35.46 7.35
N GLY A 113 -4.34 -35.22 6.64
CA GLY A 113 -4.36 -35.11 5.18
C GLY A 113 -4.96 -36.36 4.50
N PRO A 114 -4.47 -37.58 4.75
CA PRO A 114 -5.05 -38.83 4.23
C PRO A 114 -6.53 -39.04 4.59
N LYS A 115 -6.96 -38.70 5.82
CA LYS A 115 -8.36 -38.80 6.23
C LYS A 115 -9.27 -37.90 5.40
N ILE A 116 -8.87 -36.61 5.21
CA ILE A 116 -9.64 -35.67 4.42
C ILE A 116 -9.69 -36.05 2.95
N ILE A 117 -8.58 -36.55 2.37
CA ILE A 117 -8.57 -37.06 1.01
C ILE A 117 -9.64 -38.14 0.83
N ASN A 118 -9.74 -39.09 1.76
CA ASN A 118 -10.73 -40.14 1.71
C ASN A 118 -12.17 -39.60 1.79
N ILE A 119 -12.41 -38.58 2.62
CA ILE A 119 -13.72 -37.91 2.71
C ILE A 119 -14.07 -37.23 1.39
N LEU A 120 -13.12 -36.51 0.79
CA LEU A 120 -13.33 -35.81 -0.49
C LEU A 120 -13.57 -36.79 -1.63
N HIS A 121 -12.86 -37.94 -1.66
CA HIS A 121 -13.09 -39.01 -2.63
C HIS A 121 -14.47 -39.64 -2.46
N GLY A 122 -15.03 -39.66 -1.24
CA GLY A 122 -16.41 -40.05 -1.00
C GLY A 122 -17.45 -39.13 -1.61
N ILE A 123 -17.10 -37.84 -1.82
CA ILE A 123 -17.98 -36.85 -2.45
C ILE A 123 -17.80 -36.83 -3.97
N ASP A 124 -16.54 -36.88 -4.42
CA ASP A 124 -16.14 -36.91 -5.83
C ASP A 124 -14.88 -37.76 -5.97
N ALA A 125 -15.04 -38.97 -6.51
CA ALA A 125 -13.94 -39.91 -6.70
C ALA A 125 -12.79 -39.41 -7.59
N GLN A 126 -13.03 -38.34 -8.37
CA GLN A 126 -12.04 -37.69 -9.22
C GLN A 126 -11.46 -36.39 -8.61
N SER A 127 -11.81 -36.10 -7.35
CA SER A 127 -11.20 -34.97 -6.66
C SER A 127 -9.70 -35.20 -6.48
N THR A 128 -8.93 -34.13 -6.63
CA THR A 128 -7.46 -34.16 -6.46
C THR A 128 -7.05 -33.14 -5.42
N VAL A 129 -6.19 -33.53 -4.50
CA VAL A 129 -5.55 -32.60 -3.57
C VAL A 129 -4.34 -31.98 -4.27
N ARG A 130 -4.30 -30.65 -4.31
CA ARG A 130 -3.21 -29.87 -4.94
C ARG A 130 -2.09 -29.58 -3.96
N SER A 131 -2.45 -29.16 -2.74
CA SER A 131 -1.49 -28.88 -1.68
C SER A 131 -2.05 -29.26 -0.32
N ILE A 132 -1.15 -29.61 0.59
CA ILE A 132 -1.41 -29.76 2.02
C ILE A 132 -0.31 -28.96 2.71
N GLU A 133 -0.71 -27.89 3.39
CA GLU A 133 0.18 -27.03 4.13
C GLU A 133 -0.12 -27.15 5.62
N PHE A 134 0.92 -27.27 6.43
CA PHE A 134 0.80 -27.36 7.87
C PHE A 134 1.74 -26.36 8.54
N VAL A 135 1.20 -25.58 9.46
CA VAL A 135 1.97 -24.68 10.31
C VAL A 135 1.67 -25.01 11.75
N GLY A 136 2.67 -25.47 12.48
CA GLY A 136 2.53 -25.74 13.91
C GLY A 136 2.25 -24.45 14.68
N PRO A 137 1.51 -24.52 15.83
CA PRO A 137 1.09 -23.33 16.59
C PRO A 137 2.26 -22.49 17.08
N ASN A 138 3.37 -23.09 17.46
CA ASN A 138 4.58 -22.37 17.86
C ASN A 138 5.22 -21.61 16.70
N VAL A 139 5.25 -22.23 15.51
CA VAL A 139 5.77 -21.59 14.28
C VAL A 139 4.91 -20.42 13.89
N GLY A 140 3.58 -20.56 13.89
CA GLY A 140 2.65 -19.45 13.59
C GLY A 140 2.83 -18.27 14.55
N LYS A 141 3.07 -18.53 15.84
CA LYS A 141 3.36 -17.47 16.82
C LYS A 141 4.69 -16.78 16.52
N GLU A 142 5.76 -17.52 16.25
CA GLU A 142 7.07 -16.97 15.88
C GLU A 142 6.99 -16.11 14.61
N LEU A 143 6.26 -16.58 13.60
CA LEU A 143 6.04 -15.84 12.35
C LEU A 143 5.25 -14.54 12.59
N THR A 144 4.24 -14.58 13.46
CA THR A 144 3.47 -13.39 13.86
C THR A 144 4.38 -12.36 14.54
N GLU A 145 5.17 -12.78 15.52
CA GLU A 145 6.12 -11.92 16.23
C GLU A 145 7.14 -11.31 15.24
N ALA A 146 7.71 -12.12 14.35
CA ALA A 146 8.65 -11.64 13.33
C ALA A 146 8.02 -10.63 12.38
N ALA A 147 6.78 -10.85 11.93
CA ALA A 147 6.04 -9.92 11.08
C ALA A 147 5.78 -8.59 11.78
N ILE A 148 5.40 -8.62 13.07
CA ILE A 148 5.20 -7.41 13.87
C ILE A 148 6.52 -6.64 14.02
N TYR A 149 7.61 -7.31 14.40
CA TYR A 149 8.92 -6.67 14.57
C TYR A 149 9.44 -6.08 13.26
N ALA A 150 9.32 -6.79 12.14
CA ALA A 150 9.73 -6.30 10.83
C ALA A 150 8.93 -5.04 10.43
N THR A 151 7.62 -5.06 10.66
CA THR A 151 6.74 -3.92 10.37
C THR A 151 7.08 -2.73 11.23
N LEU A 152 7.22 -2.90 12.55
CA LEU A 152 7.58 -1.82 13.46
C LEU A 152 8.97 -1.24 13.16
N ALA A 153 9.96 -2.10 12.93
CA ALA A 153 11.31 -1.67 12.57
C ALA A 153 11.31 -0.84 11.28
N THR A 154 10.60 -1.30 10.26
CA THR A 154 10.46 -0.58 8.98
C THR A 154 9.80 0.77 9.19
N LEU A 155 8.69 0.84 9.92
CA LEU A 155 7.98 2.10 10.20
C LEU A 155 8.88 3.08 10.97
N ILE A 156 9.58 2.63 12.01
CA ILE A 156 10.50 3.48 12.79
C ILE A 156 11.61 4.02 11.90
N MET A 157 12.25 3.17 11.09
CA MET A 157 13.32 3.59 10.19
C MET A 157 12.82 4.60 9.14
N LEU A 158 11.63 4.40 8.59
CA LEU A 158 11.03 5.33 7.64
C LEU A 158 10.66 6.67 8.28
N LEU A 159 10.09 6.66 9.48
CA LEU A 159 9.78 7.88 10.22
C LEU A 159 11.05 8.69 10.54
N LEU A 160 12.12 8.01 10.97
CA LEU A 160 13.42 8.66 11.20
C LEU A 160 13.99 9.23 9.91
N TYR A 161 13.98 8.46 8.82
CA TYR A 161 14.46 8.92 7.52
C TYR A 161 13.70 10.15 7.04
N VAL A 162 12.37 10.12 7.05
CA VAL A 162 11.53 11.23 6.62
C VAL A 162 11.73 12.46 7.51
N GLY A 163 11.83 12.26 8.84
CA GLY A 163 12.03 13.34 9.80
C GLY A 163 13.36 14.06 9.66
N VAL A 164 14.43 13.32 9.31
CA VAL A 164 15.76 13.91 9.07
C VAL A 164 15.88 14.51 7.67
N ARG A 165 15.24 13.88 6.66
CA ARG A 165 15.42 14.22 5.24
C ARG A 165 14.59 15.42 4.81
N PHE A 166 13.37 15.56 5.36
CA PHE A 166 12.39 16.54 4.91
C PHE A 166 11.98 17.51 6.01
N GLU A 167 11.53 18.66 5.59
CA GLU A 167 10.84 19.63 6.46
C GLU A 167 9.56 18.98 7.01
N TRP A 168 9.23 19.26 8.27
CA TRP A 168 8.18 18.54 9.01
C TRP A 168 6.81 18.56 8.33
N ARG A 169 6.46 19.63 7.58
CA ARG A 169 5.17 19.72 6.85
C ARG A 169 5.10 18.70 5.70
N LEU A 170 6.19 18.61 4.92
CA LEU A 170 6.32 17.58 3.88
C LEU A 170 6.37 16.18 4.49
N GLY A 171 7.11 16.03 5.57
CA GLY A 171 7.21 14.75 6.30
C GLY A 171 5.86 14.28 6.79
N THR A 172 5.09 15.14 7.44
CA THR A 172 3.74 14.83 7.92
C THR A 172 2.80 14.48 6.79
N GLY A 173 2.83 15.23 5.68
CA GLY A 173 2.04 14.92 4.49
C GLY A 173 2.36 13.53 3.92
N GLY A 174 3.65 13.19 3.82
CA GLY A 174 4.09 11.88 3.35
C GLY A 174 3.67 10.73 4.27
N ILE A 175 3.82 10.89 5.59
CA ILE A 175 3.41 9.87 6.58
C ILE A 175 1.90 9.63 6.54
N LEU A 176 1.09 10.68 6.44
CA LEU A 176 -0.37 10.55 6.35
C LEU A 176 -0.81 9.91 5.03
N ALA A 177 -0.10 10.18 3.93
CA ALA A 177 -0.32 9.49 2.67
C ALA A 177 0.00 7.99 2.76
N LEU A 178 1.10 7.61 3.42
CA LEU A 178 1.43 6.20 3.67
C LEU A 178 0.37 5.50 4.52
N ALA A 179 -0.07 6.16 5.60
CA ALA A 179 -1.14 5.61 6.44
C ALA A 179 -2.44 5.40 5.64
N HIS A 180 -2.80 6.36 4.79
CA HIS A 180 -3.94 6.23 3.88
C HIS A 180 -3.81 4.99 3.00
N ASP A 181 -2.67 4.80 2.32
CA ASP A 181 -2.47 3.70 1.36
C ASP A 181 -2.56 2.33 2.04
N VAL A 182 -1.97 2.22 3.24
CA VAL A 182 -2.05 1.00 4.07
C VAL A 182 -3.49 0.74 4.52
N ILE A 183 -4.20 1.74 5.05
CA ILE A 183 -5.59 1.60 5.51
C ILE A 183 -6.51 1.18 4.36
N VAL A 184 -6.33 1.76 3.19
CA VAL A 184 -7.13 1.41 2.00
C VAL A 184 -6.86 -0.03 1.58
N THR A 185 -5.60 -0.45 1.52
CA THR A 185 -5.23 -1.82 1.14
C THR A 185 -5.80 -2.83 2.14
N LEU A 186 -5.65 -2.60 3.45
CA LEU A 186 -6.25 -3.41 4.51
C LEU A 186 -7.78 -3.43 4.41
N GLY A 187 -8.40 -2.28 4.11
CA GLY A 187 -9.84 -2.16 3.94
C GLY A 187 -10.39 -3.01 2.81
N VAL A 188 -9.72 -3.05 1.66
CA VAL A 188 -10.11 -3.90 0.52
C VAL A 188 -9.99 -5.38 0.90
N PHE A 189 -8.91 -5.79 1.58
CA PHE A 189 -8.73 -7.17 2.03
C PHE A 189 -9.81 -7.58 3.04
N ALA A 190 -10.15 -6.71 3.99
CA ALA A 190 -11.25 -6.95 4.92
C ALA A 190 -12.62 -7.01 4.22
N ALA A 191 -12.88 -6.12 3.27
CA ALA A 191 -14.14 -6.08 2.52
C ALA A 191 -14.39 -7.35 1.72
N LEU A 192 -13.37 -7.84 1.03
CA LEU A 192 -13.40 -9.03 0.17
C LEU A 192 -13.08 -10.32 0.94
N GLN A 193 -12.73 -10.24 2.23
CA GLN A 193 -12.33 -11.38 3.06
C GLN A 193 -11.17 -12.19 2.46
N ILE A 194 -10.24 -11.48 1.81
CA ILE A 194 -9.03 -12.07 1.25
C ILE A 194 -8.07 -12.40 2.39
N GLU A 195 -7.39 -13.52 2.27
CA GLU A 195 -6.47 -14.02 3.28
C GLU A 195 -5.26 -13.09 3.44
N ILE A 196 -4.93 -12.78 4.71
CA ILE A 196 -3.74 -12.02 5.11
C ILE A 196 -2.70 -13.03 5.61
N ASP A 197 -1.68 -13.27 4.82
CA ASP A 197 -0.54 -14.15 5.07
C ASP A 197 0.77 -13.35 5.19
N LEU A 198 1.91 -14.01 5.32
CA LEU A 198 3.22 -13.35 5.34
C LEU A 198 3.55 -12.66 4.02
N THR A 199 3.05 -13.18 2.91
CA THR A 199 3.27 -12.57 1.59
C THR A 199 2.53 -11.23 1.50
N PHE A 200 1.35 -11.11 2.09
CA PHE A 200 0.63 -9.85 2.23
C PHE A 200 1.41 -8.84 3.08
N VAL A 201 2.02 -9.27 4.20
CA VAL A 201 2.86 -8.36 5.03
C VAL A 201 4.03 -7.84 4.19
N ALA A 202 4.70 -8.70 3.44
CA ALA A 202 5.77 -8.30 2.53
C ALA A 202 5.28 -7.33 1.45
N ALA A 203 4.05 -7.52 0.93
CA ALA A 203 3.43 -6.60 -0.02
C ALA A 203 3.18 -5.23 0.61
N ILE A 204 2.62 -5.16 1.82
CA ILE A 204 2.38 -3.89 2.53
C ILE A 204 3.69 -3.13 2.75
N LEU A 205 4.75 -3.80 3.20
CA LEU A 205 6.07 -3.18 3.37
C LEU A 205 6.62 -2.66 2.03
N SER A 206 6.39 -3.39 0.95
CA SER A 206 6.75 -2.97 -0.41
C SER A 206 5.93 -1.76 -0.88
N VAL A 207 4.62 -1.73 -0.62
CA VAL A 207 3.73 -0.59 -0.90
C VAL A 207 4.21 0.67 -0.17
N ILE A 208 4.53 0.54 1.12
CA ILE A 208 5.05 1.65 1.93
C ILE A 208 6.32 2.22 1.29
N GLY A 209 7.27 1.35 0.92
CA GLY A 209 8.51 1.77 0.25
C GLY A 209 8.26 2.44 -1.10
N TYR A 210 7.35 1.88 -1.90
CA TYR A 210 7.00 2.41 -3.22
C TYR A 210 6.31 3.78 -3.15
N SER A 211 5.30 3.91 -2.29
CA SER A 211 4.55 5.17 -2.09
C SER A 211 5.45 6.28 -1.55
N LEU A 212 6.34 5.93 -0.59
CA LEU A 212 7.31 6.89 -0.07
C LEU A 212 8.30 7.36 -1.15
N ASN A 213 8.79 6.44 -2.00
CA ASN A 213 9.71 6.80 -3.09
C ASN A 213 9.09 7.82 -4.06
N ASP A 214 7.81 7.67 -4.39
CA ASP A 214 7.10 8.60 -5.26
C ASP A 214 6.94 9.97 -4.59
N SER A 215 6.56 9.98 -3.31
CA SER A 215 6.47 11.20 -2.51
C SER A 215 7.81 11.93 -2.40
N ILE A 216 8.93 11.20 -2.21
CA ILE A 216 10.30 11.76 -2.16
C ILE A 216 10.64 12.50 -3.45
N VAL A 217 10.33 11.91 -4.61
CA VAL A 217 10.58 12.54 -5.93
C VAL A 217 9.85 13.86 -6.07
N VAL A 218 8.58 13.90 -5.63
CA VAL A 218 7.76 15.10 -5.64
C VAL A 218 8.30 16.14 -4.65
N PHE A 219 8.63 15.74 -3.43
CA PHE A 219 9.14 16.63 -2.37
C PHE A 219 10.49 17.25 -2.72
N ASP A 220 11.40 16.49 -3.31
CA ASP A 220 12.68 17.03 -3.76
C ASP A 220 12.47 18.07 -4.89
N ARG A 221 11.54 17.84 -5.81
CA ARG A 221 11.20 18.81 -6.84
C ARG A 221 10.52 20.06 -6.25
N ILE A 222 9.64 19.91 -5.29
CA ILE A 222 9.03 21.03 -4.56
C ILE A 222 10.11 21.87 -3.90
N ARG A 223 11.02 21.25 -3.16
CA ARG A 223 12.14 21.91 -2.48
C ARG A 223 13.05 22.65 -3.47
N GLU A 224 13.35 22.02 -4.61
CA GLU A 224 14.16 22.64 -5.67
C GLU A 224 13.46 23.88 -6.25
N ASN A 225 12.17 23.79 -6.57
CA ASN A 225 11.40 24.88 -7.16
C ASN A 225 11.19 26.03 -6.17
N PHE A 226 10.95 25.79 -4.89
CA PHE A 226 10.90 26.84 -3.87
C PHE A 226 12.20 27.66 -3.77
N ARG A 227 13.35 27.03 -4.02
CA ARG A 227 14.65 27.73 -4.03
C ARG A 227 14.87 28.53 -5.30
N LYS A 228 14.43 28.01 -6.46
CA LYS A 228 14.70 28.60 -7.77
C LYS A 228 13.66 29.64 -8.18
N ILE A 229 12.36 29.39 -7.96
CA ILE A 229 11.27 30.24 -8.40
C ILE A 229 10.99 31.31 -7.34
N ARG A 230 11.15 32.57 -7.72
CA ARG A 230 10.90 33.71 -6.83
C ARG A 230 9.57 34.40 -7.20
N ARG A 231 8.94 34.99 -6.20
CA ARG A 231 7.71 35.79 -6.36
C ARG A 231 6.47 35.05 -6.89
N THR A 232 6.39 33.75 -6.60
CA THR A 232 5.27 32.88 -6.98
C THR A 232 4.63 32.29 -5.73
N ALA A 233 3.30 32.17 -5.70
CA ALA A 233 2.58 31.59 -4.58
C ALA A 233 2.95 30.12 -4.36
N ALA A 234 2.95 29.65 -3.10
CA ALA A 234 3.29 28.29 -2.75
C ALA A 234 2.45 27.24 -3.53
N GLN A 235 1.15 27.49 -3.68
CA GLN A 235 0.25 26.65 -4.44
C GLN A 235 0.71 26.46 -5.90
N GLU A 236 1.10 27.53 -6.57
CA GLU A 236 1.55 27.48 -7.96
C GLU A 236 2.90 26.76 -8.10
N ILE A 237 3.81 26.95 -7.13
CA ILE A 237 5.09 26.19 -7.09
C ILE A 237 4.83 24.70 -6.97
N MET A 238 3.86 24.29 -6.15
CA MET A 238 3.47 22.89 -6.02
C MET A 238 2.86 22.33 -7.30
N ASP A 239 1.96 23.07 -7.96
CA ASP A 239 1.39 22.68 -9.25
C ASP A 239 2.46 22.51 -10.34
N ILE A 240 3.44 23.41 -10.38
CA ILE A 240 4.61 23.31 -11.28
C ILE A 240 5.41 22.05 -10.96
N SER A 241 5.72 21.81 -9.69
CA SER A 241 6.53 20.69 -9.25
C SER A 241 5.88 19.34 -9.57
N LEU A 242 4.59 19.21 -9.27
CA LEU A 242 3.79 18.03 -9.62
C LEU A 242 3.73 17.84 -11.14
N THR A 243 3.52 18.90 -11.92
CA THR A 243 3.49 18.81 -13.39
C THR A 243 4.83 18.33 -13.94
N GLN A 244 5.96 18.77 -13.38
CA GLN A 244 7.31 18.38 -13.81
C GLN A 244 7.63 16.91 -13.48
N THR A 245 7.11 16.40 -12.37
CA THR A 245 7.35 15.01 -11.92
C THR A 245 6.32 14.02 -12.45
N LEU A 246 5.14 14.48 -12.90
CA LEU A 246 4.00 13.66 -13.27
C LEU A 246 4.33 12.57 -14.28
N ALA A 247 5.06 12.90 -15.35
CA ALA A 247 5.41 11.91 -16.37
C ALA A 247 6.28 10.79 -15.79
N ARG A 248 7.22 11.13 -14.90
CA ARG A 248 8.08 10.15 -14.23
C ARG A 248 7.24 9.26 -13.31
N THR A 249 6.44 9.85 -12.42
CA THR A 249 5.56 9.14 -11.49
C THR A 249 4.61 8.20 -12.22
N LEU A 250 3.92 8.67 -13.26
CA LEU A 250 3.02 7.82 -14.04
C LEU A 250 3.73 6.69 -14.77
N MET A 251 4.91 6.94 -15.35
CA MET A 251 5.67 5.90 -16.05
C MET A 251 6.21 4.84 -15.09
N THR A 252 6.76 5.24 -13.94
CA THR A 252 7.25 4.28 -12.93
C THR A 252 6.10 3.45 -12.37
N SER A 253 4.97 4.06 -12.03
CA SER A 253 3.79 3.33 -11.55
C SER A 253 3.22 2.41 -12.63
N ALA A 254 3.06 2.89 -13.87
CA ALA A 254 2.51 2.10 -14.96
C ALA A 254 3.38 0.87 -15.28
N THR A 255 4.70 1.04 -15.37
CA THR A 255 5.62 -0.09 -15.63
C THR A 255 5.57 -1.14 -14.52
N THR A 256 5.54 -0.71 -13.26
CA THR A 256 5.42 -1.63 -12.12
C THR A 256 4.05 -2.31 -12.10
N LEU A 257 2.95 -1.56 -12.32
CA LEU A 257 1.60 -2.12 -12.36
C LEU A 257 1.44 -3.17 -13.49
N VAL A 258 2.07 -2.99 -14.65
CA VAL A 258 2.07 -4.00 -15.74
C VAL A 258 2.72 -5.30 -15.28
N VAL A 259 3.89 -5.22 -14.62
CA VAL A 259 4.58 -6.41 -14.09
C VAL A 259 3.75 -7.09 -13.01
N VAL A 260 3.23 -6.31 -12.06
CA VAL A 260 2.41 -6.84 -10.95
C VAL A 260 1.10 -7.43 -11.47
N LEU A 261 0.49 -6.85 -12.51
CA LEU A 261 -0.69 -7.39 -13.16
C LEU A 261 -0.38 -8.75 -13.84
N ALA A 262 0.78 -8.89 -14.47
CA ALA A 262 1.21 -10.17 -15.02
C ALA A 262 1.39 -11.22 -13.91
N LEU A 263 1.97 -10.85 -12.77
CA LEU A 263 2.07 -11.73 -11.60
C LEU A 263 0.69 -12.09 -11.03
N PHE A 264 -0.24 -11.15 -10.98
CA PHE A 264 -1.60 -11.38 -10.52
C PHE A 264 -2.34 -12.39 -11.39
N VAL A 265 -2.17 -12.32 -12.73
CA VAL A 265 -2.89 -13.18 -13.70
C VAL A 265 -2.23 -14.56 -13.85
N TRP A 266 -0.89 -14.61 -13.87
CA TRP A 266 -0.13 -15.82 -14.19
C TRP A 266 0.77 -16.33 -13.08
N GLY A 267 0.88 -15.62 -11.95
CA GLY A 267 1.81 -15.95 -10.87
C GLY A 267 1.38 -17.13 -9.98
N GLY A 268 0.15 -17.59 -10.13
CA GLY A 268 -0.38 -18.70 -9.33
C GLY A 268 -0.88 -18.27 -7.93
N PRO A 269 -1.46 -19.23 -7.18
CA PRO A 269 -2.12 -18.95 -5.91
C PRO A 269 -1.21 -18.29 -4.87
N SER A 270 0.03 -18.78 -4.72
CA SER A 270 0.95 -18.34 -3.67
C SER A 270 1.34 -16.85 -3.72
N ILE A 271 1.30 -16.22 -4.89
CA ILE A 271 1.65 -14.80 -5.05
C ILE A 271 0.45 -13.93 -5.46
N HIS A 272 -0.74 -14.52 -5.53
CA HIS A 272 -1.96 -13.82 -5.95
C HIS A 272 -2.31 -12.68 -4.98
N ASN A 273 -2.37 -12.97 -3.68
CA ASN A 273 -2.70 -11.99 -2.65
C ASN A 273 -1.63 -10.89 -2.53
N PHE A 274 -0.34 -11.27 -2.63
CA PHE A 274 0.78 -10.35 -2.72
C PHE A 274 0.61 -9.37 -3.88
N SER A 275 0.34 -9.91 -5.07
CA SER A 275 0.19 -9.10 -6.28
C SER A 275 -1.03 -8.17 -6.20
N LEU A 276 -2.15 -8.66 -5.65
CA LEU A 276 -3.34 -7.84 -5.46
C LEU A 276 -3.08 -6.68 -4.49
N ALA A 277 -2.41 -6.94 -3.36
CA ALA A 277 -2.05 -5.89 -2.41
C ALA A 277 -1.17 -4.81 -3.06
N LEU A 278 -0.19 -5.21 -3.89
CA LEU A 278 0.65 -4.29 -4.65
C LEU A 278 -0.16 -3.48 -5.69
N LEU A 279 -1.08 -4.11 -6.44
CA LEU A 279 -1.92 -3.40 -7.42
C LEU A 279 -2.73 -2.29 -6.75
N ILE A 280 -3.37 -2.60 -5.63
CA ILE A 280 -4.15 -1.63 -4.85
C ILE A 280 -3.23 -0.56 -4.28
N GLY A 281 -2.17 -0.96 -3.58
CA GLY A 281 -1.28 -0.05 -2.87
C GLY A 281 -0.53 0.91 -3.81
N ILE A 282 -0.01 0.45 -4.95
CA ILE A 282 0.67 1.31 -5.93
C ILE A 282 -0.34 2.26 -6.61
N GLY A 283 -1.55 1.77 -6.92
CA GLY A 283 -2.60 2.60 -7.50
C GLY A 283 -2.99 3.76 -6.58
N PHE A 284 -3.30 3.46 -5.33
CA PHE A 284 -3.63 4.49 -4.33
C PHE A 284 -2.42 5.32 -3.92
N GLY A 285 -1.20 4.76 -3.87
CA GLY A 285 0.03 5.47 -3.58
C GLY A 285 0.36 6.55 -4.62
N THR A 286 0.12 6.27 -5.90
CA THR A 286 0.28 7.27 -6.96
C THR A 286 -0.72 8.44 -6.80
N TYR A 287 -1.94 8.14 -6.36
CA TYR A 287 -2.93 9.16 -6.06
C TYR A 287 -2.59 9.95 -4.79
N SER A 288 -2.20 9.26 -3.72
CA SER A 288 -1.98 9.85 -2.40
C SER A 288 -0.77 10.78 -2.37
N SER A 289 0.29 10.49 -3.13
CA SER A 289 1.46 11.37 -3.28
C SER A 289 1.09 12.76 -3.82
N ILE A 290 0.08 12.83 -4.69
CA ILE A 290 -0.40 14.09 -5.29
C ILE A 290 -1.40 14.78 -4.37
N TYR A 291 -2.49 14.10 -3.99
CA TYR A 291 -3.66 14.72 -3.37
C TYR A 291 -3.68 14.64 -1.84
N ILE A 292 -2.80 13.86 -1.22
CA ILE A 292 -2.67 13.81 0.23
C ILE A 292 -1.35 14.40 0.67
N ALA A 293 -0.22 13.81 0.26
CA ALA A 293 1.09 14.22 0.73
C ALA A 293 1.38 15.70 0.41
N THR A 294 1.22 16.07 -0.86
CA THR A 294 1.53 17.44 -1.32
C THR A 294 0.49 18.44 -0.86
N ALA A 295 -0.79 18.09 -0.92
CA ALA A 295 -1.87 19.01 -0.53
C ALA A 295 -1.86 19.30 0.96
N LEU A 296 -1.64 18.30 1.83
CA LEU A 296 -1.50 18.50 3.27
C LEU A 296 -0.31 19.39 3.61
N ALA A 297 0.84 19.22 2.93
CA ALA A 297 1.97 20.09 3.14
C ALA A 297 1.64 21.56 2.84
N LEU A 298 0.85 21.82 1.78
CA LEU A 298 0.36 23.16 1.45
C LEU A 298 -0.54 23.70 2.56
N ASP A 299 -1.53 22.91 3.00
CA ASP A 299 -2.51 23.36 4.00
C ASP A 299 -1.90 23.49 5.41
N LEU A 300 -0.80 22.81 5.69
CA LEU A 300 0.04 23.01 6.87
C LEU A 300 0.89 24.29 6.80
N GLY A 301 0.71 25.10 5.75
CA GLY A 301 1.38 26.38 5.58
C GLY A 301 2.83 26.25 5.10
N LEU A 302 3.12 25.26 4.24
CA LEU A 302 4.43 25.19 3.60
C LEU A 302 4.67 26.42 2.74
N ASP A 303 5.72 27.17 3.08
CA ASP A 303 6.12 28.36 2.34
C ASP A 303 7.63 28.35 2.06
N ARG A 304 8.04 29.31 1.27
CA ARG A 304 9.42 29.48 0.81
C ARG A 304 10.42 29.59 1.96
N GLU A 305 10.08 30.33 3.01
CA GLU A 305 10.97 30.57 4.15
C GLU A 305 11.43 29.25 4.80
N HIS A 306 10.56 28.24 4.80
CA HIS A 306 10.85 26.92 5.35
C HIS A 306 11.80 26.08 4.48
N MET A 307 12.00 26.47 3.21
CA MET A 307 12.82 25.75 2.23
C MET A 307 14.18 26.38 1.96
N LEU A 308 14.41 27.59 2.51
CA LEU A 308 15.70 28.25 2.39
C LEU A 308 16.67 27.74 3.47
N PRO A 309 17.97 27.65 3.17
CA PRO A 309 18.95 27.41 4.20
C PRO A 309 18.93 28.56 5.22
N PRO A 310 19.21 28.27 6.51
CA PRO A 310 19.28 29.32 7.52
C PRO A 310 20.25 30.40 7.04
N LYS A 311 19.86 31.67 7.24
CA LYS A 311 20.75 32.80 6.98
C LYS A 311 21.98 32.62 7.87
N VAL A 312 23.12 32.40 7.26
CA VAL A 312 24.39 32.52 7.98
C VAL A 312 24.59 34.02 8.21
N GLU A 313 24.37 34.48 9.44
CA GLU A 313 24.81 35.81 9.83
C GLU A 313 26.34 35.83 9.66
N LYS A 314 26.81 36.63 8.73
CA LYS A 314 28.22 36.86 8.59
C LYS A 314 28.64 37.65 9.82
N GLU A 315 29.38 37.02 10.73
CA GLU A 315 30.11 37.73 11.76
C GLU A 315 30.95 38.83 11.11
N GLY A 316 30.55 40.11 11.32
CA GLY A 316 31.26 41.28 10.80
C GLY A 316 30.42 42.29 10.02
N GLU A 317 29.12 42.10 9.80
CA GLU A 317 28.31 43.10 9.11
C GLU A 317 28.01 44.35 9.96
N ASP A 318 28.27 44.34 11.27
CA ASP A 318 28.06 45.49 12.21
C ASP A 318 29.36 46.26 12.51
N GLN A 319 30.44 46.02 11.80
CA GLN A 319 31.60 46.89 11.89
C GLN A 319 31.35 48.14 11.01
N GLU A 320 30.76 49.19 11.62
CA GLU A 320 30.83 50.52 11.04
C GLU A 320 32.28 50.83 10.65
N ALA A 321 32.45 51.17 9.37
CA ALA A 321 33.75 51.64 8.88
C ALA A 321 34.13 52.88 9.67
N ILE A 322 35.04 52.71 10.62
CA ILE A 322 35.74 53.84 11.24
C ILE A 322 36.54 54.48 10.12
N MET A 323 36.00 55.52 9.51
CA MET A 323 36.73 56.38 8.59
C MET A 323 37.72 57.25 9.40
N PRO A 324 38.95 57.42 8.93
CA PRO A 324 39.92 58.29 9.57
C PRO A 324 39.61 59.76 9.43
#